data_126cd3b605317c7a7ee43c0a4a2daabd
#
_entry.id   126cd3b605317c7a7ee43c0a4a2daabd
#
_cell.length_a   1.000
_cell.length_b   1.000
_cell.length_c   1.000
_cell.angle_alpha   90.00
_cell.angle_beta   90.00
_cell.angle_gamma   90.00
#
_symmetry.space_group_name_H-M   'P 1'
#
loop_
_entity.id
_entity.type
_entity.pdbx_description
1 polymer ?
#
loop_
_entity_poly.entity_id
_entity_poly.type
_entity_poly.pdbx_seq_one_letter_code
_entity_poly.pdbx_strand_id
1 'polypeptide(L)'
;MAIYVDHTHLGRHVTGLERITLELFSPAALAPLEIVPITAHGTRQMVTTQTFGLPLRLATSSSILLCPGFPPSPLLRPFASRVLPYIHDVFLLSRPAELNRRARLYMAAPFKLALQRYPRFLANSNDTRRKLAAHCRPDAAITLYRPPVRNVFDLESKERTGREPQPLRLVALGTVEPRKNFVAAARITSALRTQGFSDATLDIVGRQGWGDDWRTLEAFPGVTLHGYQPSGRVRQLLHDADIFICTSHDEGLGLPLLEAQYAGLPIVAPDSAIFHEVLDASGIFVDPADPTAAAAKIAAMLSHRQWRSRYIALAAQNLKRWNALAVADRDAVICLIAELAGRQLSARPAYRSDSIVEH
;
A
#
# COMPACT_ATOMS: atom_id res chain seq x y z
N MET A 1 18.94 -16.94 18.97
CA MET A 1 19.07 -15.46 18.92
C MET A 1 17.67 -14.86 19.05
N ALA A 2 17.48 -13.73 19.76
CA ALA A 2 16.19 -13.03 19.79
C ALA A 2 15.94 -12.29 18.47
N ILE A 3 14.68 -12.18 18.06
CA ILE A 3 14.25 -11.45 16.88
C ILE A 3 13.41 -10.27 17.36
N TYR A 4 13.99 -9.08 17.34
CA TYR A 4 13.30 -7.85 17.71
C TYR A 4 12.56 -7.27 16.52
N VAL A 5 11.38 -6.69 16.75
CA VAL A 5 10.60 -5.96 15.75
C VAL A 5 10.33 -4.54 16.27
N ASP A 6 10.68 -3.54 15.49
CA ASP A 6 10.42 -2.14 15.83
C ASP A 6 8.94 -1.80 15.62
N HIS A 7 8.15 -1.87 16.68
CA HIS A 7 6.75 -1.44 16.76
C HIS A 7 6.59 -0.07 17.42
N THR A 8 7.67 0.69 17.58
CA THR A 8 7.64 1.98 18.30
C THR A 8 6.77 3.05 17.63
N HIS A 9 6.44 2.88 16.36
CA HIS A 9 5.60 3.79 15.58
C HIS A 9 4.10 3.48 15.67
N LEU A 10 3.70 2.35 16.24
CA LEU A 10 2.29 1.95 16.36
C LEU A 10 1.54 2.86 17.34
N GLY A 11 0.21 2.96 17.17
CA GLY A 11 -0.67 3.78 18.03
C GLY A 11 -0.61 5.28 17.74
N ARG A 12 -0.15 5.71 16.55
CA ARG A 12 0.04 7.11 16.20
C ARG A 12 -0.85 7.63 15.06
N HIS A 13 -1.85 6.89 14.69
CA HIS A 13 -2.78 7.20 13.59
C HIS A 13 -2.13 7.29 12.19
N VAL A 14 -1.04 6.58 11.96
CA VAL A 14 -0.43 6.40 10.63
C VAL A 14 -1.05 5.15 10.01
N THR A 15 -2.27 5.27 9.53
CA THR A 15 -3.17 4.17 9.21
C THR A 15 -2.60 3.09 8.26
N GLY A 16 -2.00 3.46 7.15
CA GLY A 16 -1.47 2.50 6.17
C GLY A 16 -0.21 1.78 6.66
N LEU A 17 0.73 2.54 7.22
CA LEU A 17 2.01 2.02 7.72
C LEU A 17 1.80 1.10 8.93
N GLU A 18 0.96 1.51 9.88
CA GLU A 18 0.63 0.71 11.07
C GLU A 18 -0.03 -0.60 10.68
N ARG A 19 -0.98 -0.56 9.76
CA ARG A 19 -1.69 -1.74 9.31
C ARG A 19 -0.75 -2.74 8.66
N ILE A 20 0.10 -2.32 7.72
CA ILE A 20 1.09 -3.19 7.09
C ILE A 20 2.05 -3.77 8.15
N THR A 21 2.48 -2.96 9.13
CA THR A 21 3.34 -3.45 10.21
C THR A 21 2.66 -4.55 11.01
N LEU A 22 1.41 -4.39 11.39
CA LEU A 22 0.66 -5.41 12.14
C LEU A 22 0.38 -6.66 11.28
N GLU A 23 0.04 -6.49 10.02
CA GLU A 23 -0.24 -7.60 9.11
C GLU A 23 0.98 -8.46 8.79
N LEU A 24 2.17 -7.86 8.66
CA LEU A 24 3.38 -8.56 8.25
C LEU A 24 4.33 -8.91 9.39
N PHE A 25 4.35 -8.12 10.46
CA PHE A 25 5.36 -8.20 11.50
C PHE A 25 4.80 -8.45 12.91
N SER A 26 3.54 -8.88 13.01
CA SER A 26 2.98 -9.39 14.27
C SER A 26 3.51 -10.78 14.60
N PRO A 27 3.41 -11.24 15.86
CA PRO A 27 3.78 -12.61 16.24
C PRO A 27 3.04 -13.67 15.40
N ALA A 28 1.76 -13.46 15.12
CA ALA A 28 0.97 -14.37 14.28
C ALA A 28 1.44 -14.40 12.83
N ALA A 29 1.81 -13.23 12.26
CA ALA A 29 2.28 -13.13 10.88
C ALA A 29 3.62 -13.82 10.67
N LEU A 30 4.53 -13.74 11.64
CA LEU A 30 5.87 -14.32 11.57
C LEU A 30 5.99 -15.71 12.22
N ALA A 31 4.88 -16.31 12.67
CA ALA A 31 4.90 -17.69 13.16
C ALA A 31 5.48 -18.65 12.08
N PRO A 32 6.33 -19.62 12.43
CA PRO A 32 6.65 -20.10 13.78
C PRO A 32 7.80 -19.36 14.49
N LEU A 33 8.26 -18.22 14.00
CA LEU A 33 9.33 -17.46 14.63
C LEU A 33 8.81 -16.74 15.88
N GLU A 34 9.53 -16.90 16.98
CA GLU A 34 9.27 -16.13 18.20
C GLU A 34 9.91 -14.75 18.08
N ILE A 35 9.09 -13.72 18.02
CA ILE A 35 9.53 -12.33 17.92
C ILE A 35 9.27 -11.58 19.24
N VAL A 36 10.06 -10.54 19.46
CA VAL A 36 9.93 -9.62 20.59
C VAL A 36 9.61 -8.23 20.06
N PRO A 37 8.35 -7.76 20.11
CA PRO A 37 7.99 -6.42 19.68
C PRO A 37 8.56 -5.39 20.65
N ILE A 38 9.15 -4.31 20.11
CA ILE A 38 9.64 -3.16 20.85
C ILE A 38 8.69 -2.00 20.61
N THR A 39 7.94 -1.61 21.63
CA THR A 39 6.93 -0.57 21.60
C THR A 39 7.42 0.73 22.23
N ALA A 40 6.73 1.84 22.00
CA ALA A 40 6.97 3.12 22.64
C ALA A 40 5.67 3.87 22.90
N HIS A 41 5.62 4.60 24.00
CA HIS A 41 4.50 5.48 24.32
C HIS A 41 4.83 6.93 23.93
N GLY A 42 4.25 7.36 22.80
CA GLY A 42 4.39 8.72 22.27
C GLY A 42 5.71 8.98 21.52
N THR A 43 5.77 10.18 20.91
CA THR A 43 6.83 10.56 19.95
C THR A 43 8.22 10.59 20.55
N ARG A 44 8.35 11.13 21.76
CA ARG A 44 9.67 11.28 22.40
C ARG A 44 10.30 9.92 22.66
N GLN A 45 9.54 9.00 23.26
CA GLN A 45 10.05 7.66 23.53
C GLN A 45 10.33 6.89 22.23
N MET A 46 9.49 7.03 21.19
CA MET A 46 9.78 6.44 19.89
C MET A 46 11.14 6.92 19.35
N VAL A 47 11.35 8.24 19.28
CA VAL A 47 12.61 8.78 18.75
C VAL A 47 13.82 8.34 19.58
N THR A 48 13.75 8.38 20.92
CA THR A 48 14.85 7.94 21.78
C THR A 48 15.12 6.43 21.65
N THR A 49 14.06 5.62 21.58
CA THR A 49 14.20 4.17 21.38
C THR A 49 14.82 3.85 20.03
N GLN A 50 14.33 4.45 18.94
CA GLN A 50 14.87 4.22 17.60
C GLN A 50 16.31 4.73 17.49
N THR A 51 16.64 5.88 18.09
CA THR A 51 17.96 6.48 17.97
C THR A 51 19.01 5.75 18.82
N PHE A 52 18.71 5.42 20.07
CA PHE A 52 19.67 4.89 21.02
C PHE A 52 19.31 3.51 21.57
N GLY A 53 18.04 3.25 21.87
CA GLY A 53 17.58 2.02 22.52
C GLY A 53 17.79 0.79 21.63
N LEU A 54 17.44 0.85 20.35
CA LEU A 54 17.64 -0.26 19.40
C LEU A 54 19.14 -0.53 19.15
N PRO A 55 20.00 0.47 18.90
CA PRO A 55 21.44 0.24 18.79
C PRO A 55 22.05 -0.39 20.04
N LEU A 56 21.69 0.07 21.23
CA LEU A 56 22.18 -0.49 22.49
C LEU A 56 21.82 -1.96 22.66
N ARG A 57 20.56 -2.34 22.33
CA ARG A 57 20.12 -3.74 22.36
C ARG A 57 20.93 -4.62 21.42
N LEU A 58 21.23 -4.15 20.22
CA LEU A 58 22.07 -4.91 19.28
C LEU A 58 23.54 -4.96 19.69
N ALA A 59 24.04 -3.94 20.39
CA ALA A 59 25.42 -3.92 20.91
C ALA A 59 25.61 -4.94 22.06
N THR A 60 24.57 -5.15 22.86
CA THR A 60 24.63 -6.03 24.05
C THR A 60 24.12 -7.45 23.78
N SER A 61 23.71 -7.77 22.55
CA SER A 61 23.17 -9.08 22.18
C SER A 61 23.53 -9.46 20.75
N SER A 62 23.45 -10.75 20.42
CA SER A 62 23.58 -11.25 19.05
C SER A 62 22.27 -11.22 18.25
N SER A 63 21.27 -10.46 18.70
CA SER A 63 19.91 -10.43 18.16
C SER A 63 19.79 -9.82 16.76
N ILE A 64 18.68 -10.10 16.08
CA ILE A 64 18.27 -9.51 14.80
C ILE A 64 17.23 -8.43 15.07
N LEU A 65 17.18 -7.42 14.23
CA LEU A 65 16.20 -6.33 14.26
C LEU A 65 15.47 -6.21 12.93
N LEU A 66 14.15 -6.30 12.96
CA LEU A 66 13.25 -5.98 11.85
C LEU A 66 12.75 -4.53 12.02
N CYS A 67 12.89 -3.72 10.95
CA CYS A 67 12.48 -2.30 10.97
C CYS A 67 11.35 -2.10 9.94
N PRO A 68 10.06 -2.30 10.30
CA PRO A 68 8.94 -2.22 9.36
C PRO A 68 8.44 -0.80 9.08
N GLY A 69 8.78 0.21 9.90
CA GLY A 69 8.13 1.52 9.85
C GLY A 69 8.98 2.64 9.27
N PHE A 70 10.11 2.91 9.89
CA PHE A 70 10.98 4.02 9.55
C PHE A 70 12.37 3.58 9.11
N PRO A 71 13.12 4.44 8.39
CA PRO A 71 14.52 4.18 8.10
C PRO A 71 15.30 3.91 9.39
N PRO A 72 16.17 2.89 9.40
CA PRO A 72 16.98 2.57 10.57
C PRO A 72 17.88 3.73 11.01
N SER A 73 18.05 3.92 12.32
CA SER A 73 18.97 4.90 12.87
C SER A 73 20.40 4.72 12.31
N PRO A 74 21.12 5.80 11.98
CA PRO A 74 22.52 5.73 11.59
C PRO A 74 23.43 4.99 12.60
N LEU A 75 23.07 4.99 13.88
CA LEU A 75 23.80 4.27 14.94
C LEU A 75 23.65 2.74 14.86
N LEU A 76 22.72 2.22 14.05
CA LEU A 76 22.59 0.80 13.75
C LEU A 76 23.59 0.31 12.69
N ARG A 77 24.33 1.21 12.05
CA ARG A 77 25.30 0.87 10.99
C ARG A 77 26.32 -0.22 11.36
N PRO A 78 26.91 -0.25 12.58
CA PRO A 78 27.83 -1.33 12.96
C PRO A 78 27.18 -2.72 12.97
N PHE A 79 25.85 -2.77 13.04
CA PHE A 79 25.04 -3.99 13.11
C PHE A 79 24.26 -4.27 11.81
N ALA A 80 24.62 -3.63 10.69
CA ALA A 80 23.87 -3.66 9.43
C ALA A 80 23.56 -5.09 8.93
N SER A 81 24.42 -6.07 9.18
CA SER A 81 24.21 -7.48 8.82
C SER A 81 23.06 -8.16 9.61
N ARG A 82 22.69 -7.59 10.74
CA ARG A 82 21.64 -8.09 11.66
C ARG A 82 20.37 -7.22 11.65
N VAL A 83 20.31 -6.19 10.80
CA VAL A 83 19.15 -5.30 10.68
C VAL A 83 18.50 -5.52 9.31
N LEU A 84 17.20 -5.73 9.29
CA LEU A 84 16.41 -5.98 8.10
C LEU A 84 15.32 -4.91 7.97
N PRO A 85 15.58 -3.83 7.21
CA PRO A 85 14.59 -2.80 6.93
C PRO A 85 13.53 -3.29 5.93
N TYR A 86 12.27 -2.91 6.15
CA TYR A 86 11.17 -3.08 5.21
C TYR A 86 10.87 -1.73 4.55
N ILE A 87 10.86 -1.71 3.25
CA ILE A 87 10.70 -0.49 2.46
C ILE A 87 9.34 -0.48 1.79
N HIS A 88 8.53 0.52 2.13
CA HIS A 88 7.19 0.71 1.60
C HIS A 88 7.19 1.39 0.24
N ASP A 89 8.10 2.33 0.04
CA ASP A 89 8.28 3.12 -1.18
C ASP A 89 9.65 3.82 -1.16
N VAL A 90 9.96 4.50 -2.25
CA VAL A 90 11.18 5.32 -2.38
C VAL A 90 10.88 6.82 -2.53
N PHE A 91 9.70 7.28 -2.11
CA PHE A 91 9.28 8.69 -2.27
C PHE A 91 10.24 9.68 -1.61
N LEU A 92 10.87 9.28 -0.51
CA LEU A 92 11.89 10.09 0.16
C LEU A 92 13.07 10.45 -0.78
N LEU A 93 13.30 9.69 -1.83
CA LEU A 93 14.37 9.90 -2.81
C LEU A 93 13.84 10.39 -4.16
N SER A 94 12.75 9.82 -4.66
CA SER A 94 12.22 10.09 -5.98
C SER A 94 11.48 11.43 -6.08
N ARG A 95 10.91 11.92 -4.97
CA ARG A 95 10.12 13.15 -4.91
C ARG A 95 10.54 14.10 -3.77
N PRO A 96 11.82 14.50 -3.69
CA PRO A 96 12.32 15.31 -2.60
C PRO A 96 11.69 16.72 -2.54
N ALA A 97 11.19 17.24 -3.67
CA ALA A 97 10.50 18.52 -3.73
C ALA A 97 9.14 18.51 -3.01
N GLU A 98 8.49 17.35 -2.95
CA GLU A 98 7.18 17.16 -2.30
C GLU A 98 7.30 16.91 -0.80
N LEU A 99 8.52 16.76 -0.27
CA LEU A 99 8.76 16.55 1.16
C LEU A 99 8.84 17.89 1.91
N ASN A 100 8.21 17.95 3.08
CA ASN A 100 8.46 19.06 3.99
C ASN A 100 9.92 19.05 4.47
N ARG A 101 10.42 20.22 4.93
CA ARG A 101 11.83 20.39 5.34
C ARG A 101 12.25 19.39 6.43
N ARG A 102 11.34 19.05 7.37
CA ARG A 102 11.62 18.09 8.45
C ARG A 102 11.76 16.66 7.90
N ALA A 103 10.86 16.20 7.05
CA ALA A 103 10.95 14.88 6.42
C ALA A 103 12.22 14.76 5.58
N ARG A 104 12.60 15.81 4.83
CA ARG A 104 13.83 15.83 4.05
C ARG A 104 15.08 15.66 4.91
N LEU A 105 15.16 16.37 6.03
CA LEU A 105 16.35 16.35 6.89
C LEU A 105 16.40 15.07 7.75
N TYR A 106 15.29 14.71 8.39
CA TYR A 106 15.25 13.65 9.40
C TYR A 106 14.98 12.26 8.84
N MET A 107 14.43 12.14 7.62
CA MET A 107 14.10 10.85 7.03
C MET A 107 14.91 10.55 5.76
N ALA A 108 15.02 11.49 4.81
CA ALA A 108 15.65 11.21 3.54
C ALA A 108 17.16 10.94 3.64
N ALA A 109 17.89 11.69 4.49
CA ALA A 109 19.32 11.48 4.68
C ALA A 109 19.64 10.14 5.39
N PRO A 110 19.00 9.78 6.53
CA PRO A 110 19.14 8.43 7.12
C PRO A 110 18.73 7.32 6.15
N PHE A 111 17.67 7.51 5.37
CA PHE A 111 17.23 6.53 4.38
C PHE A 111 18.30 6.28 3.30
N LYS A 112 18.81 7.35 2.69
CA LYS A 112 19.89 7.24 1.70
C LYS A 112 21.12 6.54 2.27
N LEU A 113 21.51 6.88 3.50
CA LEU A 113 22.61 6.22 4.18
C LEU A 113 22.35 4.73 4.41
N ALA A 114 21.14 4.35 4.81
CA ALA A 114 20.77 2.96 5.00
C ALA A 114 20.88 2.17 3.69
N LEU A 115 20.37 2.69 2.57
CA LEU A 115 20.43 2.02 1.26
C LEU A 115 21.86 1.71 0.83
N GLN A 116 22.81 2.59 1.14
CA GLN A 116 24.22 2.41 0.79
C GLN A 116 24.99 1.50 1.74
N ARG A 117 24.41 1.13 2.90
CA ARG A 117 25.15 0.43 3.96
C ARG A 117 24.58 -0.93 4.32
N TYR A 118 23.27 -1.11 4.24
CA TYR A 118 22.66 -2.37 4.63
C TYR A 118 22.77 -3.40 3.50
N PRO A 119 23.11 -4.66 3.82
CA PRO A 119 23.26 -5.71 2.82
C PRO A 119 21.91 -6.37 2.45
N ARG A 120 20.86 -6.16 3.24
CA ARG A 120 19.55 -6.82 3.03
C ARG A 120 18.41 -5.87 3.29
N PHE A 121 17.36 -6.02 2.47
CA PHE A 121 16.10 -5.28 2.58
C PHE A 121 14.92 -6.18 2.29
N LEU A 122 13.76 -5.80 2.82
CA LEU A 122 12.47 -6.29 2.39
C LEU A 122 11.75 -5.20 1.59
N ALA A 123 10.99 -5.58 0.57
CA ALA A 123 10.22 -4.66 -0.26
C ALA A 123 8.79 -5.20 -0.48
N ASN A 124 7.82 -4.30 -0.53
CA ASN A 124 6.40 -4.65 -0.67
C ASN A 124 5.98 -5.00 -2.09
N SER A 125 6.77 -4.68 -3.11
CA SER A 125 6.44 -4.91 -4.52
C SER A 125 7.70 -5.06 -5.37
N ASN A 126 7.56 -5.64 -6.57
CA ASN A 126 8.66 -5.68 -7.55
C ASN A 126 9.05 -4.28 -8.02
N ASP A 127 8.08 -3.37 -8.11
CA ASP A 127 8.34 -2.00 -8.50
C ASP A 127 9.20 -1.29 -7.44
N THR A 128 8.83 -1.39 -6.16
CA THR A 128 9.65 -0.90 -5.05
C THR A 128 11.03 -1.56 -5.05
N ARG A 129 11.11 -2.89 -5.26
CA ARG A 129 12.39 -3.61 -5.35
C ARG A 129 13.29 -3.06 -6.46
N ARG A 130 12.75 -2.81 -7.67
CA ARG A 130 13.52 -2.25 -8.79
C ARG A 130 14.00 -0.83 -8.50
N LYS A 131 13.11 0.03 -8.01
CA LYS A 131 13.45 1.41 -7.63
C LYS A 131 14.50 1.45 -6.53
N LEU A 132 14.36 0.56 -5.53
CA LEU A 132 15.27 0.45 -4.41
C LEU A 132 16.67 0.00 -4.87
N ALA A 133 16.76 -1.01 -5.74
CA ALA A 133 18.02 -1.54 -6.27
C ALA A 133 18.88 -0.47 -6.93
N ALA A 134 18.27 0.53 -7.57
CA ALA A 134 18.99 1.65 -8.18
C ALA A 134 19.73 2.56 -7.17
N HIS A 135 19.38 2.48 -5.89
CA HIS A 135 19.96 3.32 -4.83
C HIS A 135 20.75 2.53 -3.79
N CYS A 136 20.64 1.22 -3.78
CA CYS A 136 21.35 0.33 -2.87
C CYS A 136 22.80 0.11 -3.30
N ARG A 137 23.59 -0.45 -2.39
CA ARG A 137 24.89 -1.02 -2.75
C ARG A 137 24.71 -2.17 -3.75
N PRO A 138 25.67 -2.43 -4.65
CA PRO A 138 25.51 -3.41 -5.74
C PRO A 138 25.24 -4.86 -5.28
N ASP A 139 25.72 -5.23 -4.09
CA ASP A 139 25.58 -6.56 -3.50
C ASP A 139 24.40 -6.66 -2.49
N ALA A 140 23.52 -5.67 -2.43
CA ALA A 140 22.36 -5.72 -1.56
C ALA A 140 21.32 -6.73 -2.05
N ALA A 141 20.91 -7.62 -1.16
CA ALA A 141 19.80 -8.54 -1.42
C ALA A 141 18.47 -7.89 -1.03
N ILE A 142 17.49 -7.89 -1.94
CA ILE A 142 16.16 -7.32 -1.69
C ILE A 142 15.13 -8.43 -1.87
N THR A 143 14.55 -8.87 -0.76
CA THR A 143 13.53 -9.93 -0.73
C THR A 143 12.14 -9.30 -0.76
N LEU A 144 11.23 -9.87 -1.53
CA LEU A 144 9.85 -9.43 -1.56
C LEU A 144 9.12 -9.90 -0.30
N TYR A 145 8.28 -9.02 0.23
CA TYR A 145 7.38 -9.32 1.34
C TYR A 145 6.08 -8.52 1.15
N ARG A 146 5.22 -9.03 0.28
CA ARG A 146 3.92 -8.41 -0.02
C ARG A 146 2.95 -8.62 1.13
N PRO A 147 2.19 -7.59 1.53
CA PRO A 147 1.08 -7.79 2.46
C PRO A 147 -0.03 -8.59 1.76
N PRO A 148 -0.65 -9.56 2.45
CA PRO A 148 -1.89 -10.14 1.98
C PRO A 148 -2.97 -9.07 1.96
N VAL A 149 -3.91 -9.18 1.03
CA VAL A 149 -5.09 -8.31 1.03
C VAL A 149 -6.26 -9.01 1.71
N ARG A 150 -6.95 -8.30 2.58
CA ARG A 150 -8.13 -8.77 3.31
C ARG A 150 -9.33 -7.91 2.98
N ASN A 151 -10.49 -8.47 3.14
CA ASN A 151 -11.76 -7.75 3.00
C ASN A 151 -12.04 -6.88 4.24
N VAL A 152 -11.27 -5.80 4.41
CA VAL A 152 -11.30 -4.94 5.60
C VAL A 152 -12.58 -4.10 5.72
N PHE A 153 -13.33 -3.99 4.63
CA PHE A 153 -14.61 -3.27 4.59
C PHE A 153 -15.81 -4.21 4.55
N ASP A 154 -15.60 -5.51 4.64
CA ASP A 154 -16.65 -6.53 4.57
C ASP A 154 -17.54 -6.34 3.33
N LEU A 155 -16.89 -6.20 2.17
CA LEU A 155 -17.51 -5.94 0.88
C LEU A 155 -18.02 -7.24 0.26
N GLU A 156 -19.13 -7.14 -0.45
CA GLU A 156 -19.67 -8.21 -1.27
C GLU A 156 -19.73 -7.75 -2.72
N SER A 157 -19.32 -8.63 -3.63
CA SER A 157 -19.50 -8.38 -5.05
C SER A 157 -20.99 -8.50 -5.41
N LYS A 158 -21.56 -7.47 -6.01
CA LYS A 158 -22.96 -7.50 -6.45
C LYS A 158 -23.04 -7.56 -7.96
N GLU A 159 -23.65 -8.64 -8.47
CA GLU A 159 -24.20 -8.63 -9.82
C GLU A 159 -25.41 -7.68 -9.84
N ARG A 160 -25.20 -6.46 -10.30
CA ARG A 160 -26.29 -5.54 -10.61
C ARG A 160 -26.78 -5.91 -12.00
N THR A 161 -27.88 -6.66 -12.08
CA THR A 161 -28.53 -7.01 -13.35
C THR A 161 -29.14 -5.77 -14.02
N GLY A 162 -28.77 -5.50 -15.25
CA GLY A 162 -29.69 -4.93 -16.28
C GLY A 162 -29.59 -3.45 -16.40
N ARG A 163 -29.06 -2.51 -16.42
CA ARG A 163 -29.10 -1.12 -16.90
C ARG A 163 -27.75 -0.42 -16.81
N GLU A 164 -27.47 0.42 -17.79
CA GLU A 164 -26.34 1.36 -17.67
C GLU A 164 -26.47 2.16 -16.37
N PRO A 165 -25.37 2.33 -15.61
CA PRO A 165 -25.42 3.08 -14.36
C PRO A 165 -25.77 4.54 -14.64
N GLN A 166 -26.90 4.98 -14.10
CA GLN A 166 -27.32 6.38 -14.13
C GLN A 166 -27.81 6.77 -12.73
N PRO A 167 -27.10 7.67 -12.03
CA PRO A 167 -25.81 8.27 -12.38
C PRO A 167 -24.64 7.28 -12.32
N LEU A 168 -23.62 7.45 -13.19
CA LEU A 168 -22.36 6.73 -13.11
C LEU A 168 -21.57 7.23 -11.87
N ARG A 169 -21.24 6.33 -10.94
CA ARG A 169 -20.59 6.69 -9.68
C ARG A 169 -19.14 6.20 -9.65
N LEU A 170 -18.20 7.12 -9.62
CA LEU A 170 -16.80 6.84 -9.40
C LEU A 170 -16.44 7.08 -7.93
N VAL A 171 -15.54 6.28 -7.37
CA VAL A 171 -15.02 6.45 -6.02
C VAL A 171 -13.50 6.39 -6.00
N ALA A 172 -12.87 7.21 -5.17
CA ALA A 172 -11.44 7.21 -4.93
C ALA A 172 -11.14 7.27 -3.42
N LEU A 173 -10.12 6.54 -2.97
CA LEU A 173 -9.71 6.50 -1.56
C LEU A 173 -8.27 6.98 -1.37
N GLY A 174 -8.06 7.84 -0.40
CA GLY A 174 -6.73 8.28 0.03
C GLY A 174 -6.70 9.72 0.53
N THR A 175 -5.64 10.09 1.23
CA THR A 175 -5.39 11.47 1.63
C THR A 175 -5.30 12.36 0.39
N VAL A 176 -6.00 13.49 0.40
CA VAL A 176 -5.98 14.46 -0.71
C VAL A 176 -4.67 15.23 -0.66
N GLU A 177 -3.73 14.80 -1.48
CA GLU A 177 -2.36 15.33 -1.60
C GLU A 177 -1.89 15.27 -3.07
N PRO A 178 -0.95 16.10 -3.52
CA PRO A 178 -0.55 16.19 -4.94
C PRO A 178 -0.14 14.84 -5.56
N ARG A 179 0.49 13.95 -4.79
CA ARG A 179 0.87 12.62 -5.26
C ARG A 179 -0.31 11.78 -5.71
N LYS A 180 -1.48 11.92 -5.07
CA LYS A 180 -2.71 11.18 -5.40
C LYS A 180 -3.38 11.69 -6.67
N ASN A 181 -3.08 12.93 -7.09
CA ASN A 181 -3.54 13.52 -8.35
C ASN A 181 -5.05 13.39 -8.57
N PHE A 182 -5.86 13.58 -7.53
CA PHE A 182 -7.32 13.48 -7.65
C PHE A 182 -7.93 14.53 -8.58
N VAL A 183 -7.20 15.60 -8.86
CA VAL A 183 -7.59 16.59 -9.88
C VAL A 183 -7.70 15.93 -11.27
N ALA A 184 -6.83 14.98 -11.60
CA ALA A 184 -6.96 14.21 -12.84
C ALA A 184 -8.20 13.30 -12.81
N ALA A 185 -8.54 12.69 -11.69
CA ALA A 185 -9.77 11.92 -11.55
C ALA A 185 -11.02 12.78 -11.77
N ALA A 186 -11.04 14.01 -11.22
CA ALA A 186 -12.11 14.98 -11.45
C ALA A 186 -12.22 15.39 -12.92
N ARG A 187 -11.09 15.60 -13.61
CA ARG A 187 -11.07 15.91 -15.05
C ARG A 187 -11.58 14.74 -15.91
N ILE A 188 -11.21 13.49 -15.56
CA ILE A 188 -11.73 12.28 -16.23
C ILE A 188 -13.25 12.18 -16.02
N THR A 189 -13.74 12.43 -14.80
CA THR A 189 -15.18 12.46 -14.51
C THR A 189 -15.89 13.54 -15.33
N SER A 190 -15.31 14.74 -15.46
CA SER A 190 -15.85 15.80 -16.30
C SER A 190 -15.87 15.42 -17.80
N ALA A 191 -14.83 14.72 -18.29
CA ALA A 191 -14.78 14.20 -19.64
C ALA A 191 -15.83 13.10 -19.90
N LEU A 192 -16.11 12.22 -18.91
CA LEU A 192 -17.20 11.25 -18.99
C LEU A 192 -18.56 11.95 -19.14
N ARG A 193 -18.79 13.06 -18.43
CA ARG A 193 -20.03 13.84 -18.55
C ARG A 193 -20.25 14.38 -19.95
N THR A 194 -19.20 14.76 -20.66
CA THR A 194 -19.29 15.23 -22.05
C THR A 194 -19.44 14.08 -23.06
N GLN A 195 -19.13 12.83 -22.66
CA GLN A 195 -19.21 11.65 -23.52
C GLN A 195 -20.46 10.78 -23.25
N GLY A 196 -21.55 11.37 -22.74
CA GLY A 196 -22.83 10.71 -22.60
C GLY A 196 -23.21 10.30 -21.18
N PHE A 197 -22.33 10.44 -20.20
CA PHE A 197 -22.60 10.18 -18.79
C PHE A 197 -22.84 11.50 -18.04
N SER A 198 -23.84 12.26 -18.43
CA SER A 198 -24.12 13.64 -17.96
C SER A 198 -24.14 13.78 -16.44
N ASP A 199 -24.57 12.73 -15.72
CA ASP A 199 -24.75 12.69 -14.27
C ASP A 199 -23.62 11.95 -13.55
N ALA A 200 -22.46 11.74 -14.23
CA ALA A 200 -21.32 11.09 -13.60
C ALA A 200 -20.84 11.87 -12.35
N THR A 201 -20.58 11.15 -11.26
CA THR A 201 -20.10 11.72 -9.99
C THR A 201 -18.79 11.07 -9.55
N LEU A 202 -18.04 11.79 -8.73
CA LEU A 202 -16.79 11.31 -8.10
C LEU A 202 -16.84 11.56 -6.60
N ASP A 203 -16.83 10.48 -5.84
CA ASP A 203 -16.71 10.50 -4.39
C ASP A 203 -15.25 10.30 -3.99
N ILE A 204 -14.65 11.28 -3.29
CA ILE A 204 -13.28 11.20 -2.79
C ILE A 204 -13.32 11.07 -1.27
N VAL A 205 -12.79 9.95 -0.76
CA VAL A 205 -12.78 9.62 0.66
C VAL A 205 -11.36 9.63 1.19
N GLY A 206 -11.09 10.54 2.12
CA GLY A 206 -9.80 10.69 2.74
C GLY A 206 -9.59 12.05 3.38
N ARG A 207 -8.63 12.15 4.27
CA ARG A 207 -8.33 13.42 4.93
C ARG A 207 -7.78 14.45 3.94
N GLN A 208 -8.02 15.71 4.23
CA GLN A 208 -7.24 16.77 3.61
C GLN A 208 -5.77 16.63 4.03
N GLY A 209 -4.91 16.54 3.05
CA GLY A 209 -3.46 16.48 3.23
C GLY A 209 -2.83 17.85 3.04
N TRP A 210 -1.77 17.91 2.25
CA TRP A 210 -1.04 19.13 1.95
C TRP A 210 -1.18 19.48 0.45
N GLY A 211 -0.91 20.71 0.09
CA GLY A 211 -1.13 21.24 -1.26
C GLY A 211 -2.50 21.89 -1.43
N ASP A 212 -2.78 22.36 -2.65
CA ASP A 212 -3.99 23.13 -2.97
C ASP A 212 -5.09 22.27 -3.64
N ASP A 213 -4.86 20.96 -3.77
CA ASP A 213 -5.76 20.04 -4.49
C ASP A 213 -7.16 20.01 -3.89
N TRP A 214 -7.29 20.11 -2.56
CA TRP A 214 -8.59 20.14 -1.90
C TRP A 214 -9.45 21.30 -2.42
N ARG A 215 -8.92 22.51 -2.40
CA ARG A 215 -9.62 23.69 -2.89
C ARG A 215 -9.94 23.60 -4.39
N THR A 216 -9.01 23.08 -5.17
CA THR A 216 -9.22 22.86 -6.60
C THR A 216 -10.36 21.90 -6.86
N LEU A 217 -10.45 20.80 -6.09
CA LEU A 217 -11.48 19.78 -6.24
C LEU A 217 -12.88 20.27 -5.85
N GLU A 218 -13.00 21.16 -4.87
CA GLU A 218 -14.27 21.79 -4.48
C GLU A 218 -14.96 22.54 -5.64
N ALA A 219 -14.17 23.00 -6.61
CA ALA A 219 -14.70 23.72 -7.76
C ALA A 219 -15.22 22.81 -8.90
N PHE A 220 -14.97 21.47 -8.83
CA PHE A 220 -15.42 20.56 -9.89
C PHE A 220 -16.88 20.12 -9.68
N PRO A 221 -17.77 20.31 -10.67
CA PRO A 221 -19.14 19.82 -10.61
C PRO A 221 -19.19 18.29 -10.50
N GLY A 222 -19.98 17.77 -9.58
CA GLY A 222 -20.15 16.32 -9.37
C GLY A 222 -19.04 15.66 -8.60
N VAL A 223 -18.11 16.42 -8.02
CA VAL A 223 -17.10 15.92 -7.07
C VAL A 223 -17.59 16.15 -5.64
N THR A 224 -17.50 15.12 -4.80
CA THR A 224 -17.81 15.19 -3.37
C THR A 224 -16.58 14.80 -2.56
N LEU A 225 -16.12 15.71 -1.70
CA LEU A 225 -15.02 15.48 -0.77
C LEU A 225 -15.61 15.07 0.59
N HIS A 226 -15.50 13.79 0.94
CA HIS A 226 -16.10 13.24 2.18
C HIS A 226 -15.22 13.45 3.42
N GLY A 227 -13.95 13.83 3.26
CA GLY A 227 -13.02 13.80 4.39
C GLY A 227 -12.75 12.38 4.89
N TYR A 228 -12.24 12.26 6.11
CA TYR A 228 -12.08 10.96 6.76
C TYR A 228 -13.44 10.36 7.11
N GLN A 229 -13.66 9.10 6.72
CA GLN A 229 -14.91 8.40 7.00
C GLN A 229 -14.64 7.10 7.78
N PRO A 230 -15.54 6.70 8.69
CA PRO A 230 -15.46 5.40 9.34
C PRO A 230 -15.70 4.26 8.33
N SER A 231 -15.19 3.06 8.65
CA SER A 231 -15.22 1.89 7.75
C SER A 231 -16.60 1.57 7.20
N GLY A 232 -17.67 1.70 8.00
CA GLY A 232 -19.03 1.46 7.55
C GLY A 232 -19.49 2.44 6.44
N ARG A 233 -19.09 3.72 6.51
CA ARG A 233 -19.37 4.69 5.46
C ARG A 233 -18.54 4.45 4.20
N VAL A 234 -17.26 4.09 4.37
CA VAL A 234 -16.39 3.67 3.25
C VAL A 234 -16.99 2.46 2.54
N ARG A 235 -17.43 1.44 3.30
CA ARG A 235 -18.13 0.27 2.77
C ARG A 235 -19.32 0.68 1.90
N GLN A 236 -20.18 1.57 2.40
CA GLN A 236 -21.36 2.02 1.66
C GLN A 236 -20.97 2.73 0.35
N LEU A 237 -19.99 3.64 0.38
CA LEU A 237 -19.53 4.37 -0.81
C LEU A 237 -18.94 3.42 -1.87
N LEU A 238 -18.11 2.45 -1.44
CA LEU A 238 -17.57 1.42 -2.32
C LEU A 238 -18.67 0.52 -2.89
N HIS A 239 -19.65 0.16 -2.06
CA HIS A 239 -20.78 -0.65 -2.49
C HIS A 239 -21.67 0.08 -3.51
N ASP A 240 -21.86 1.39 -3.37
CA ASP A 240 -22.73 2.20 -4.24
C ASP A 240 -22.01 2.66 -5.52
N ALA A 241 -20.69 2.56 -5.58
CA ALA A 241 -19.87 2.92 -6.72
C ALA A 241 -19.99 1.91 -7.88
N ASP A 242 -19.73 2.38 -9.08
CA ASP A 242 -19.63 1.56 -10.30
C ASP A 242 -18.19 1.33 -10.69
N ILE A 243 -17.30 2.26 -10.38
CA ILE A 243 -15.87 2.25 -10.74
C ILE A 243 -15.05 2.78 -9.56
N PHE A 244 -13.95 2.09 -9.24
CA PHE A 244 -12.91 2.67 -8.42
C PHE A 244 -11.85 3.31 -9.31
N ILE A 245 -11.51 4.58 -9.05
CA ILE A 245 -10.51 5.31 -9.82
C ILE A 245 -9.31 5.71 -8.97
N CYS A 246 -8.12 5.39 -9.46
CA CYS A 246 -6.83 5.84 -8.93
C CYS A 246 -6.11 6.63 -10.01
N THR A 247 -5.62 7.81 -9.68
CA THR A 247 -4.86 8.66 -10.61
C THR A 247 -3.50 9.04 -10.06
N SER A 248 -3.05 8.33 -9.03
CA SER A 248 -1.78 8.61 -8.33
C SER A 248 -0.60 8.63 -9.31
N HIS A 249 0.27 9.60 -9.16
CA HIS A 249 1.52 9.66 -9.93
C HIS A 249 2.45 8.48 -9.63
N ASP A 250 2.43 7.99 -8.39
CA ASP A 250 3.21 6.85 -7.95
C ASP A 250 2.62 6.26 -6.66
N GLU A 251 2.79 4.95 -6.47
CA GLU A 251 2.38 4.20 -5.29
C GLU A 251 3.49 3.23 -4.86
N GLY A 252 3.60 3.00 -3.55
CA GLY A 252 4.42 1.91 -3.06
C GLY A 252 3.78 0.55 -3.32
N LEU A 253 2.45 0.50 -3.18
CA LEU A 253 1.66 -0.71 -3.41
C LEU A 253 0.22 -0.40 -3.89
N GLY A 254 -0.50 0.51 -3.21
CA GLY A 254 -1.89 0.80 -3.57
C GLY A 254 -2.89 -0.23 -3.02
N LEU A 255 -2.78 -0.61 -1.74
CA LEU A 255 -3.73 -1.55 -1.09
C LEU A 255 -5.21 -1.23 -1.34
N PRO A 256 -5.66 0.04 -1.35
CA PRO A 256 -7.06 0.36 -1.62
C PRO A 256 -7.58 -0.16 -2.96
N LEU A 257 -6.71 -0.33 -3.97
CA LEU A 257 -7.12 -0.89 -5.25
C LEU A 257 -7.52 -2.37 -5.12
N LEU A 258 -6.71 -3.14 -4.39
CA LEU A 258 -7.03 -4.56 -4.12
C LEU A 258 -8.23 -4.70 -3.19
N GLU A 259 -8.37 -3.82 -2.20
CA GLU A 259 -9.51 -3.82 -1.29
C GLU A 259 -10.84 -3.54 -2.00
N ALA A 260 -10.84 -2.59 -2.93
CA ALA A 260 -12.03 -2.28 -3.74
C ALA A 260 -12.44 -3.46 -4.65
N GLN A 261 -11.53 -4.36 -4.98
CA GLN A 261 -11.84 -5.56 -5.77
C GLN A 261 -12.75 -6.55 -5.04
N TYR A 262 -12.83 -6.51 -3.70
CA TYR A 262 -13.81 -7.32 -2.97
C TYR A 262 -15.26 -6.91 -3.25
N ALA A 263 -15.50 -5.66 -3.66
CA ALA A 263 -16.80 -5.21 -4.16
C ALA A 263 -17.05 -5.60 -5.62
N GLY A 264 -16.09 -6.23 -6.30
CA GLY A 264 -16.18 -6.53 -7.72
C GLY A 264 -16.04 -5.31 -8.63
N LEU A 265 -15.54 -4.17 -8.12
CA LEU A 265 -15.41 -2.93 -8.88
C LEU A 265 -14.32 -3.05 -9.96
N PRO A 266 -14.58 -2.57 -11.19
CA PRO A 266 -13.52 -2.25 -12.14
C PRO A 266 -12.59 -1.19 -11.53
N ILE A 267 -11.30 -1.41 -11.67
CA ILE A 267 -10.28 -0.49 -11.15
C ILE A 267 -9.63 0.24 -12.33
N VAL A 268 -9.86 1.56 -12.41
CA VAL A 268 -9.15 2.44 -13.34
C VAL A 268 -7.89 2.95 -12.66
N ALA A 269 -6.73 2.77 -13.29
CA ALA A 269 -5.44 3.15 -12.73
C ALA A 269 -4.48 3.65 -13.81
N PRO A 270 -3.42 4.41 -13.44
CA PRO A 270 -2.40 4.83 -14.39
C PRO A 270 -1.70 3.65 -15.06
N ASP A 271 -1.30 3.84 -16.32
CA ASP A 271 -0.50 2.86 -17.06
C ASP A 271 0.96 2.93 -16.60
N SER A 272 1.25 2.25 -15.48
CA SER A 272 2.60 2.16 -14.93
C SER A 272 2.86 0.83 -14.24
N ALA A 273 4.13 0.52 -14.06
CA ALA A 273 4.61 -0.78 -13.62
C ALA A 273 3.99 -1.27 -12.31
N ILE A 274 3.83 -0.38 -11.33
CA ILE A 274 3.23 -0.75 -10.04
C ILE A 274 1.77 -1.16 -10.18
N PHE A 275 0.99 -0.44 -11.00
CA PHE A 275 -0.43 -0.76 -11.18
C PHE A 275 -0.62 -2.04 -12.00
N HIS A 276 0.24 -2.30 -13.00
CA HIS A 276 0.27 -3.59 -13.68
C HIS A 276 0.63 -4.75 -12.74
N GLU A 277 1.61 -4.57 -11.85
CA GLU A 277 1.95 -5.59 -10.86
C GLU A 277 0.77 -5.92 -9.93
N VAL A 278 0.08 -4.88 -9.44
CA VAL A 278 -0.98 -5.00 -8.44
C VAL A 278 -2.27 -5.53 -9.05
N LEU A 279 -2.68 -5.03 -10.22
CA LEU A 279 -3.98 -5.30 -10.83
C LEU A 279 -3.97 -6.38 -11.90
N ASP A 280 -2.81 -6.64 -12.52
CA ASP A 280 -2.69 -7.58 -13.63
C ASP A 280 -3.78 -7.36 -14.70
N ALA A 281 -4.45 -8.40 -15.16
CA ALA A 281 -5.53 -8.32 -16.15
C ALA A 281 -6.82 -7.66 -15.60
N SER A 282 -6.94 -7.42 -14.30
CA SER A 282 -8.13 -6.81 -13.68
C SER A 282 -8.14 -5.28 -13.73
N GLY A 283 -7.03 -4.64 -14.14
CA GLY A 283 -6.92 -3.20 -14.24
C GLY A 283 -7.39 -2.63 -15.58
N ILE A 284 -7.91 -1.40 -15.55
CA ILE A 284 -8.15 -0.55 -16.71
C ILE A 284 -7.09 0.54 -16.68
N PHE A 285 -6.04 0.37 -17.49
CA PHE A 285 -4.89 1.28 -17.46
C PHE A 285 -5.11 2.47 -18.39
N VAL A 286 -4.95 3.68 -17.86
CA VAL A 286 -5.17 4.95 -18.57
C VAL A 286 -4.00 5.90 -18.34
N ASP A 287 -3.88 6.93 -19.18
CA ASP A 287 -3.03 8.08 -18.91
C ASP A 287 -3.86 9.18 -18.19
N PRO A 288 -3.59 9.47 -16.90
CA PRO A 288 -4.30 10.55 -16.21
C PRO A 288 -4.04 11.94 -16.76
N ALA A 289 -3.00 12.11 -17.58
CA ALA A 289 -2.71 13.39 -18.26
C ALA A 289 -3.59 13.62 -19.49
N ASP A 290 -4.25 12.56 -20.02
CA ASP A 290 -5.25 12.66 -21.10
C ASP A 290 -6.65 12.22 -20.58
N PRO A 291 -7.40 13.13 -19.93
CA PRO A 291 -8.72 12.81 -19.40
C PRO A 291 -9.73 12.36 -20.46
N THR A 292 -9.58 12.86 -21.70
CA THR A 292 -10.50 12.55 -22.80
C THR A 292 -10.32 11.10 -23.27
N ALA A 293 -9.08 10.68 -23.52
CA ALA A 293 -8.78 9.29 -23.87
C ALA A 293 -9.10 8.32 -22.73
N ALA A 294 -8.83 8.71 -21.47
CA ALA A 294 -9.18 7.92 -20.30
C ALA A 294 -10.72 7.73 -20.21
N ALA A 295 -11.50 8.79 -20.37
CA ALA A 295 -12.96 8.71 -20.38
C ALA A 295 -13.48 7.83 -21.52
N ALA A 296 -12.92 7.95 -22.74
CA ALA A 296 -13.29 7.11 -23.88
C ALA A 296 -13.03 5.61 -23.60
N LYS A 297 -11.91 5.28 -22.96
CA LYS A 297 -11.60 3.90 -22.57
C LYS A 297 -12.58 3.35 -21.52
N ILE A 298 -12.97 4.17 -20.56
CA ILE A 298 -13.98 3.82 -19.56
C ILE A 298 -15.35 3.63 -20.23
N ALA A 299 -15.77 4.55 -21.12
CA ALA A 299 -17.02 4.46 -21.86
C ALA A 299 -17.08 3.19 -22.73
N ALA A 300 -15.99 2.86 -23.43
CA ALA A 300 -15.87 1.63 -24.19
C ALA A 300 -16.03 0.37 -23.30
N MET A 301 -15.44 0.35 -22.11
CA MET A 301 -15.64 -0.73 -21.15
C MET A 301 -17.11 -0.84 -20.74
N LEU A 302 -17.75 0.28 -20.39
CA LEU A 302 -19.16 0.32 -19.94
C LEU A 302 -20.14 -0.10 -21.03
N SER A 303 -19.81 0.07 -22.32
CA SER A 303 -20.65 -0.34 -23.43
C SER A 303 -20.78 -1.86 -23.60
N HIS A 304 -19.89 -2.65 -23.01
CA HIS A 304 -19.99 -4.10 -23.03
C HIS A 304 -21.04 -4.63 -22.06
N ARG A 305 -22.07 -5.29 -22.57
CA ARG A 305 -23.22 -5.78 -21.78
C ARG A 305 -22.83 -6.55 -20.51
N GLN A 306 -21.72 -7.26 -20.52
CA GLN A 306 -21.26 -8.13 -19.42
C GLN A 306 -20.06 -7.55 -18.65
N TRP A 307 -19.84 -6.23 -18.71
CA TRP A 307 -18.64 -5.66 -18.09
C TRP A 307 -18.57 -5.94 -16.57
N ARG A 308 -19.71 -5.89 -15.85
CA ARG A 308 -19.73 -6.15 -14.41
C ARG A 308 -19.30 -7.57 -14.08
N SER A 309 -19.95 -8.57 -14.64
CA SER A 309 -19.62 -9.98 -14.41
C SER A 309 -18.17 -10.30 -14.79
N ARG A 310 -17.69 -9.68 -15.87
CA ARG A 310 -16.29 -9.80 -16.29
C ARG A 310 -15.33 -9.25 -15.22
N TYR A 311 -15.55 -8.03 -14.71
CA TYR A 311 -14.64 -7.43 -13.73
C TYR A 311 -14.76 -8.06 -12.35
N ILE A 312 -15.93 -8.55 -11.94
CA ILE A 312 -16.10 -9.39 -10.74
C ILE A 312 -15.20 -10.63 -10.84
N ALA A 313 -15.24 -11.35 -11.97
CA ALA A 313 -14.42 -12.54 -12.17
C ALA A 313 -12.91 -12.20 -12.18
N LEU A 314 -12.51 -11.15 -12.89
CA LEU A 314 -11.11 -10.70 -12.94
C LEU A 314 -10.61 -10.25 -11.56
N ALA A 315 -11.42 -9.53 -10.78
CA ALA A 315 -11.12 -9.11 -9.43
C ALA A 315 -10.88 -10.33 -8.52
N ALA A 316 -11.78 -11.31 -8.53
CA ALA A 316 -11.65 -12.52 -7.73
C ALA A 316 -10.38 -13.32 -8.11
N GLN A 317 -10.07 -13.45 -9.41
CA GLN A 317 -8.86 -14.08 -9.87
C GLN A 317 -7.60 -13.33 -9.40
N ASN A 318 -7.60 -12.00 -9.51
CA ASN A 318 -6.48 -11.18 -9.09
C ASN A 318 -6.23 -11.24 -7.58
N LEU A 319 -7.30 -11.16 -6.76
CA LEU A 319 -7.20 -11.31 -5.30
C LEU A 319 -6.59 -12.66 -4.91
N LYS A 320 -7.02 -13.75 -5.57
CA LYS A 320 -6.43 -15.08 -5.35
C LYS A 320 -4.95 -15.12 -5.74
N ARG A 321 -4.60 -14.56 -6.92
CA ARG A 321 -3.21 -14.45 -7.40
C ARG A 321 -2.35 -13.68 -6.40
N TRP A 322 -2.81 -12.49 -5.99
CA TRP A 322 -2.06 -11.62 -5.08
C TRP A 322 -1.81 -12.31 -3.73
N ASN A 323 -2.84 -12.90 -3.13
CA ASN A 323 -2.70 -13.57 -1.84
C ASN A 323 -1.81 -14.82 -1.93
N ALA A 324 -1.80 -15.54 -3.04
CA ALA A 324 -0.85 -16.64 -3.25
C ALA A 324 0.60 -16.14 -3.31
N LEU A 325 0.86 -15.01 -3.98
CA LEU A 325 2.18 -14.36 -3.98
C LEU A 325 2.59 -13.91 -2.58
N ALA A 326 1.67 -13.30 -1.81
CA ALA A 326 1.94 -12.85 -0.45
C ALA A 326 2.29 -14.02 0.49
N VAL A 327 1.65 -15.18 0.35
CA VAL A 327 1.97 -16.40 1.10
C VAL A 327 3.38 -16.89 0.76
N ALA A 328 3.71 -16.97 -0.54
CA ALA A 328 5.05 -17.39 -0.97
C ALA A 328 6.16 -16.44 -0.47
N ASP A 329 5.92 -15.14 -0.54
CA ASP A 329 6.85 -14.12 -0.02
C ASP A 329 7.04 -14.26 1.48
N ARG A 330 5.94 -14.48 2.24
CA ARG A 330 5.98 -14.71 3.68
C ARG A 330 6.86 -15.91 4.04
N ASP A 331 6.68 -17.03 3.37
CA ASP A 331 7.46 -18.24 3.62
C ASP A 331 8.95 -18.00 3.34
N ALA A 332 9.29 -17.30 2.25
CA ALA A 332 10.65 -16.93 1.93
C ALA A 332 11.27 -16.00 3.00
N VAL A 333 10.51 -15.03 3.51
CA VAL A 333 10.98 -14.10 4.54
C VAL A 333 11.16 -14.81 5.89
N ILE A 334 10.27 -15.73 6.26
CA ILE A 334 10.43 -16.54 7.48
C ILE A 334 11.71 -17.38 7.40
N CYS A 335 11.99 -18.02 6.25
CA CYS A 335 13.25 -18.75 6.04
C CYS A 335 14.47 -17.82 6.15
N LEU A 336 14.43 -16.64 5.52
CA LEU A 336 15.51 -15.66 5.61
C LEU A 336 15.78 -15.22 7.05
N ILE A 337 14.74 -14.89 7.82
CA ILE A 337 14.88 -14.46 9.21
C ILE A 337 15.42 -15.61 10.07
N ALA A 338 14.95 -16.84 9.87
CA ALA A 338 15.43 -18.01 10.58
C ALA A 338 16.91 -18.26 10.31
N GLU A 339 17.34 -18.20 9.05
CA GLU A 339 18.75 -18.32 8.65
C GLU A 339 19.61 -17.27 9.34
N LEU A 340 19.19 -16.00 9.30
CA LEU A 340 19.90 -14.90 9.97
C LEU A 340 19.96 -15.11 11.51
N ALA A 341 18.93 -15.74 12.09
CA ALA A 341 18.90 -16.07 13.51
C ALA A 341 19.70 -17.32 13.87
N GLY A 342 20.30 -18.01 12.90
CA GLY A 342 20.97 -19.30 13.09
C GLY A 342 20.02 -20.41 13.56
N ARG A 343 18.76 -20.34 13.15
CA ARG A 343 17.71 -21.33 13.46
C ARG A 343 17.47 -22.23 12.26
N GLN A 344 17.46 -23.55 12.46
CA GLN A 344 16.93 -24.48 11.45
C GLN A 344 15.41 -24.55 11.63
N LEU A 345 14.66 -24.23 10.57
CA LEU A 345 13.23 -24.52 10.53
C LEU A 345 13.07 -26.01 10.21
N SER A 346 12.50 -26.80 11.13
CA SER A 346 12.00 -28.14 10.81
C SER A 346 10.96 -28.00 9.66
N ALA A 347 11.03 -28.91 8.68
CA ALA A 347 10.27 -28.87 7.41
C ALA A 347 8.84 -28.32 7.54
N ARG A 348 8.50 -27.44 6.58
CA ARG A 348 7.25 -26.69 6.34
C ARG A 348 6.02 -27.22 7.09
N PRO A 349 5.40 -26.44 8.00
CA PRO A 349 4.00 -26.62 8.28
C PRO A 349 3.17 -26.10 7.09
N ALA A 350 2.37 -26.97 6.49
CA ALA A 350 1.37 -26.56 5.53
C ALA A 350 0.42 -25.56 6.17
N TYR A 351 0.36 -24.34 5.65
CA TYR A 351 -0.59 -23.31 6.08
C TYR A 351 -2.00 -23.80 5.73
N ARG A 352 -2.80 -24.16 6.74
CA ARG A 352 -4.24 -24.33 6.59
C ARG A 352 -4.90 -22.97 6.62
N SER A 353 -5.62 -22.64 5.54
CA SER A 353 -6.36 -21.38 5.38
C SER A 353 -7.58 -21.21 6.31
N ASP A 354 -7.84 -22.16 7.20
CA ASP A 354 -9.13 -22.31 7.86
C ASP A 354 -9.20 -21.88 9.33
N SER A 355 -8.21 -21.14 9.85
CA SER A 355 -8.26 -20.69 11.24
C SER A 355 -8.02 -19.20 11.39
N ILE A 356 -8.96 -18.38 10.93
CA ILE A 356 -9.18 -17.04 11.49
C ILE A 356 -10.69 -16.86 11.62
N VAL A 357 -11.22 -17.47 12.70
CA VAL A 357 -12.52 -17.15 13.26
C VAL A 357 -12.34 -15.98 14.21
N GLU A 358 -13.21 -14.98 14.04
CA GLU A 358 -13.80 -14.07 15.04
C GLU A 358 -12.93 -13.61 16.24
N HIS A 359 -12.57 -12.31 16.22
CA HIS A 359 -12.81 -11.41 17.36
C HIS A 359 -12.82 -9.95 16.85
#